data_6943aba15268478d22558e520ff2dbde
#
_entry.id   6943aba15268478d22558e520ff2dbde
#
_cell.length_a   1.000
_cell.length_b   1.000
_cell.length_c   1.000
_cell.angle_alpha   90.00
_cell.angle_beta   90.00
_cell.angle_gamma   90.00
#
_symmetry.space_group_name_H-M   'P 1'
#
loop_
_entity.id
_entity.type
_entity.pdbx_description
1 polymer ?
#
loop_
_entity_poly.entity_id
_entity_poly.type
_entity_poly.pdbx_seq_one_letter_code
_entity_poly.pdbx_strand_id
1 'polypeptide(L)'
;MEDAQKTELFERTPIPKAVMKLAVPTVLSSLVMVLYNLADTYFVGMLNNAVQNAAVTLAAPLLLAFNAVNNLFGVGSSSMMSRSLGKKDYETVYRSSAFGFYCAVFAGLLFSIVYTLLQNPLLRLLGATEETMGATVGYARWTVTFGAVPAILNVVMAYLVRAEGASMHASIGTMSGCFLNILLDLSLIHI
;
A
#
# COMPACT_ATOMS: atom_id res chain seq x y z
N MET A 1 3.22 -11.83 -27.16
CA MET A 1 3.30 -13.01 -26.26
C MET A 1 2.51 -12.80 -24.97
N GLU A 2 2.59 -11.64 -24.36
CA GLU A 2 1.91 -11.32 -23.08
C GLU A 2 0.37 -11.31 -23.21
N ASP A 3 -0.16 -10.72 -24.27
CA ASP A 3 -1.61 -10.69 -24.52
C ASP A 3 -2.21 -12.08 -24.79
N ALA A 4 -1.44 -12.96 -25.46
CA ALA A 4 -1.87 -14.35 -25.70
C ALA A 4 -1.94 -15.14 -24.37
N GLN A 5 -1.03 -14.94 -23.43
CA GLN A 5 -1.04 -15.58 -22.12
C GLN A 5 -2.18 -15.07 -21.23
N LYS A 6 -2.52 -13.77 -21.31
CA LYS A 6 -3.65 -13.19 -20.59
C LYS A 6 -4.98 -13.76 -21.11
N THR A 7 -5.15 -13.84 -22.44
CA THR A 7 -6.31 -14.42 -23.08
C THR A 7 -6.47 -15.90 -22.72
N GLU A 8 -5.40 -16.67 -22.71
CA GLU A 8 -5.42 -18.08 -22.34
C GLU A 8 -5.81 -18.28 -20.86
N LEU A 9 -5.36 -17.42 -19.96
CA LEU A 9 -5.69 -17.48 -18.53
C LEU A 9 -7.17 -17.26 -18.27
N PHE A 10 -7.77 -16.25 -18.90
CA PHE A 10 -9.16 -15.87 -18.61
C PHE A 10 -10.20 -16.59 -19.48
N GLU A 11 -9.85 -17.01 -20.71
CA GLU A 11 -10.81 -17.62 -21.64
C GLU A 11 -10.74 -19.15 -21.69
N ARG A 12 -9.57 -19.76 -21.46
CA ARG A 12 -9.35 -21.20 -21.70
C ARG A 12 -8.95 -22.01 -20.48
N THR A 13 -8.45 -21.35 -19.43
CA THR A 13 -8.01 -22.07 -18.24
C THR A 13 -9.20 -22.41 -17.33
N PRO A 14 -9.31 -23.65 -16.82
CA PRO A 14 -10.34 -24.02 -15.83
C PRO A 14 -10.31 -23.07 -14.62
N ILE A 15 -11.48 -22.63 -14.16
CA ILE A 15 -11.64 -21.63 -13.11
C ILE A 15 -10.79 -21.91 -11.88
N PRO A 16 -10.75 -23.13 -11.29
CA PRO A 16 -9.92 -23.40 -10.10
C PRO A 16 -8.43 -23.17 -10.35
N LYS A 17 -7.94 -23.55 -11.54
CA LYS A 17 -6.54 -23.38 -11.92
C LYS A 17 -6.18 -21.91 -12.16
N ALA A 18 -7.09 -21.13 -12.79
CA ALA A 18 -6.91 -19.70 -12.96
C ALA A 18 -6.87 -18.97 -11.61
N VAL A 19 -7.81 -19.31 -10.70
CA VAL A 19 -7.83 -18.77 -9.33
C VAL A 19 -6.55 -19.07 -8.59
N MET A 20 -6.06 -20.31 -8.60
CA MET A 20 -4.82 -20.68 -7.93
C MET A 20 -3.61 -19.91 -8.51
N LYS A 21 -3.53 -19.76 -9.83
CA LYS A 21 -2.43 -19.03 -10.50
C LYS A 21 -2.37 -17.55 -10.09
N LEU A 22 -3.50 -16.92 -9.81
CA LEU A 22 -3.60 -15.55 -9.36
C LEU A 22 -3.48 -15.41 -7.83
N ALA A 23 -4.06 -16.35 -7.08
CA ALA A 23 -4.11 -16.29 -5.63
C ALA A 23 -2.76 -16.63 -4.97
N VAL A 24 -2.06 -17.65 -5.45
CA VAL A 24 -0.80 -18.10 -4.80
C VAL A 24 0.24 -16.98 -4.72
N PRO A 25 0.59 -16.24 -5.78
CA PRO A 25 1.54 -15.13 -5.66
C PRO A 25 1.05 -14.02 -4.72
N THR A 26 -0.25 -13.76 -4.70
CA THR A 26 -0.85 -12.74 -3.84
C THR A 26 -0.80 -13.15 -2.36
N VAL A 27 -1.12 -14.40 -2.05
CA VAL A 27 -1.02 -14.95 -0.68
C VAL A 27 0.43 -14.93 -0.20
N LEU A 28 1.38 -15.37 -1.03
CA LEU A 28 2.80 -15.33 -0.68
C LEU A 28 3.28 -13.90 -0.40
N SER A 29 2.92 -12.93 -1.23
CA SER A 29 3.30 -11.54 -0.99
C SER A 29 2.65 -10.97 0.28
N SER A 30 1.43 -11.38 0.60
CA SER A 30 0.77 -10.98 1.85
C SER A 30 1.46 -11.58 3.08
N LEU A 31 1.91 -12.83 3.01
CA LEU A 31 2.69 -13.45 4.09
C LEU A 31 4.03 -12.74 4.30
N VAL A 32 4.73 -12.39 3.21
CA VAL A 32 5.98 -11.60 3.30
C VAL A 32 5.71 -10.23 3.93
N MET A 33 4.60 -9.59 3.60
CA MET A 33 4.20 -8.31 4.21
C MET A 33 3.93 -8.47 5.72
N VAL A 34 3.30 -9.55 6.16
CA VAL A 34 3.10 -9.83 7.60
C VAL A 34 4.44 -10.03 8.31
N LEU A 35 5.35 -10.81 7.71
CA LEU A 35 6.69 -10.99 8.27
C LEU A 35 7.47 -9.69 8.35
N TYR A 36 7.36 -8.85 7.31
CA TYR A 36 7.93 -7.51 7.32
C TYR A 36 7.37 -6.66 8.49
N ASN A 37 6.05 -6.60 8.66
CA ASN A 37 5.44 -5.83 9.75
C ASN A 37 5.87 -6.32 11.14
N LEU A 38 6.06 -7.64 11.30
CA LEU A 38 6.58 -8.22 12.54
C LEU A 38 8.05 -7.81 12.79
N ALA A 39 8.86 -7.85 11.75
CA ALA A 39 10.27 -7.43 11.82
C ALA A 39 10.39 -5.94 12.16
N ASP A 40 9.63 -5.07 11.48
CA ASP A 40 9.59 -3.63 11.73
C ASP A 40 9.18 -3.34 13.18
N THR A 41 8.11 -3.96 13.67
CA THR A 41 7.67 -3.84 15.07
C THR A 41 8.75 -4.30 16.06
N TYR A 42 9.45 -5.40 15.74
CA TYR A 42 10.55 -5.90 16.57
C TYR A 42 11.71 -4.90 16.62
N PHE A 43 12.12 -4.35 15.47
CA PHE A 43 13.21 -3.38 15.38
C PHE A 43 12.89 -2.07 16.09
N VAL A 44 11.66 -1.56 15.92
CA VAL A 44 11.19 -0.37 16.67
C VAL A 44 11.22 -0.64 18.18
N GLY A 45 10.82 -1.85 18.62
CA GLY A 45 10.91 -2.26 20.03
C GLY A 45 12.34 -2.28 20.59
N MET A 46 13.33 -2.63 19.76
CA MET A 46 14.75 -2.65 20.16
C MET A 46 15.36 -1.28 20.43
N LEU A 47 14.77 -0.20 19.89
CA LEU A 47 15.24 1.17 20.15
C LEU A 47 15.13 1.57 21.63
N ASN A 48 14.37 0.82 22.42
CA ASN A 48 14.22 0.97 23.88
C ASN A 48 13.87 2.42 24.30
N ASN A 49 13.21 3.18 23.40
CA ASN A 49 12.82 4.56 23.61
C ASN A 49 11.29 4.68 23.60
N ALA A 50 10.72 4.87 24.79
CA ALA A 50 9.27 4.94 25.00
C ALA A 50 8.61 6.06 24.16
N VAL A 51 9.28 7.20 23.98
CA VAL A 51 8.75 8.33 23.21
C VAL A 51 8.70 8.00 21.72
N GLN A 52 9.72 7.33 21.18
CA GLN A 52 9.74 6.92 19.77
C GLN A 52 8.71 5.81 19.50
N ASN A 53 8.59 4.84 20.39
CA ASN A 53 7.58 3.78 20.30
C ASN A 53 6.16 4.37 20.36
N ALA A 54 5.92 5.35 21.22
CA ALA A 54 4.66 6.08 21.26
C ALA A 54 4.39 6.85 19.97
N ALA A 55 5.41 7.48 19.36
CA ALA A 55 5.28 8.22 18.11
C ALA A 55 4.79 7.32 16.95
N VAL A 56 5.37 6.13 16.79
CA VAL A 56 4.96 5.15 15.78
C VAL A 56 3.52 4.69 16.03
N THR A 57 3.19 4.38 17.29
CA THR A 57 1.84 3.93 17.68
C THR A 57 0.78 5.00 17.42
N LEU A 58 1.07 6.26 17.73
CA LEU A 58 0.18 7.40 17.51
C LEU A 58 -0.03 7.70 16.01
N ALA A 59 0.95 7.37 15.17
CA ALA A 59 0.82 7.51 13.72
C ALA A 59 0.01 6.36 13.06
N ALA A 60 -0.14 5.21 13.71
CA ALA A 60 -0.81 4.04 13.15
C ALA A 60 -2.25 4.33 12.63
N PRO A 61 -3.12 5.09 13.33
CA PRO A 61 -4.45 5.44 12.81
C PRO A 61 -4.40 6.24 11.51
N LEU A 62 -3.37 7.07 11.31
CA LEU A 62 -3.17 7.84 10.07
C LEU A 62 -2.82 6.91 8.91
N LEU A 63 -1.97 5.92 9.17
CA LEU A 63 -1.60 4.90 8.17
C LEU A 63 -2.78 3.99 7.83
N LEU A 64 -3.66 3.69 8.80
CA LEU A 64 -4.92 2.98 8.54
C LEU A 64 -5.85 3.76 7.62
N ALA A 65 -5.87 5.10 7.69
CA ALA A 65 -6.65 5.91 6.76
C ALA A 65 -6.18 5.76 5.30
N PHE A 66 -4.89 5.49 5.05
CA PHE A 66 -4.40 5.15 3.70
C PHE A 66 -5.07 3.89 3.15
N ASN A 67 -5.33 2.89 4.00
CA ASN A 67 -6.01 1.66 3.58
C ASN A 67 -7.44 1.94 3.12
N ALA A 68 -8.14 2.89 3.73
CA ALA A 68 -9.48 3.29 3.28
C ALA A 68 -9.43 3.90 1.86
N VAL A 69 -8.46 4.78 1.59
CA VAL A 69 -8.23 5.37 0.27
C VAL A 69 -7.83 4.29 -0.76
N ASN A 70 -6.92 3.39 -0.38
CA ASN A 70 -6.49 2.27 -1.22
C ASN A 70 -7.65 1.36 -1.60
N ASN A 71 -8.54 1.03 -0.65
CA ASN A 71 -9.70 0.21 -0.92
C ASN A 71 -10.70 0.94 -1.81
N LEU A 72 -10.93 2.22 -1.59
CA LEU A 72 -11.87 2.99 -2.39
C LEU A 72 -11.43 3.04 -3.87
N PHE A 73 -10.22 3.48 -4.14
CA PHE A 73 -9.74 3.69 -5.52
C PHE A 73 -9.08 2.44 -6.11
N GLY A 74 -8.30 1.69 -5.33
CA GLY A 74 -7.60 0.50 -5.81
C GLY A 74 -8.55 -0.65 -6.07
N VAL A 75 -9.34 -1.06 -5.08
CA VAL A 75 -10.30 -2.17 -5.24
C VAL A 75 -11.44 -1.78 -6.17
N GLY A 76 -11.94 -0.54 -6.07
CA GLY A 76 -13.01 -0.05 -6.93
C GLY A 76 -12.61 -0.08 -8.41
N SER A 77 -11.48 0.54 -8.76
CA SER A 77 -10.99 0.58 -10.14
C SER A 77 -10.59 -0.81 -10.66
N SER A 78 -9.91 -1.64 -9.85
CA SER A 78 -9.51 -3.00 -10.23
C SER A 78 -10.70 -3.91 -10.49
N SER A 79 -11.77 -3.79 -9.70
CA SER A 79 -13.02 -4.54 -9.91
C SER A 79 -13.69 -4.15 -11.24
N MET A 80 -13.73 -2.86 -11.57
CA MET A 80 -14.27 -2.37 -12.84
C MET A 80 -13.42 -2.84 -14.02
N MET A 81 -12.10 -2.74 -13.91
CA MET A 81 -11.16 -3.22 -14.92
C MET A 81 -11.35 -4.71 -15.21
N SER A 82 -11.39 -5.56 -14.19
CA SER A 82 -11.54 -7.00 -14.37
C SER A 82 -12.85 -7.37 -15.07
N ARG A 83 -13.96 -6.68 -14.73
CA ARG A 83 -15.26 -6.89 -15.39
C ARG A 83 -15.25 -6.44 -16.85
N SER A 84 -14.60 -5.31 -17.14
CA SER A 84 -14.50 -4.76 -18.49
C SER A 84 -13.56 -5.58 -19.37
N LEU A 85 -12.48 -6.14 -18.79
CA LEU A 85 -11.63 -7.12 -19.48
C LEU A 85 -12.41 -8.36 -19.92
N GLY A 86 -13.27 -8.91 -19.03
CA GLY A 86 -14.14 -10.03 -19.37
C GLY A 86 -15.14 -9.73 -20.49
N LYS A 87 -15.53 -8.46 -20.66
CA LYS A 87 -16.40 -7.99 -21.76
C LYS A 87 -15.62 -7.56 -23.01
N LYS A 88 -14.30 -7.59 -22.97
CA LYS A 88 -13.40 -7.07 -24.02
C LYS A 88 -13.58 -5.56 -24.29
N ASP A 89 -14.10 -4.82 -23.30
CA ASP A 89 -14.24 -3.36 -23.33
C ASP A 89 -12.95 -2.70 -22.83
N TYR A 90 -11.96 -2.66 -23.70
CA TYR A 90 -10.64 -2.11 -23.39
C TYR A 90 -10.68 -0.60 -23.11
N GLU A 91 -11.63 0.12 -23.71
CA GLU A 91 -11.78 1.57 -23.47
C GLU A 91 -12.12 1.82 -22.00
N THR A 92 -13.08 1.10 -21.45
CA THR A 92 -13.43 1.19 -20.02
C THR A 92 -12.29 0.72 -19.12
N VAL A 93 -11.50 -0.27 -19.53
CA VAL A 93 -10.31 -0.70 -18.78
C VAL A 93 -9.31 0.45 -18.65
N TYR A 94 -8.92 1.10 -19.75
CA TYR A 94 -7.99 2.24 -19.72
C TYR A 94 -8.53 3.42 -18.91
N ARG A 95 -9.80 3.76 -19.07
CA ARG A 95 -10.44 4.83 -18.32
C ARG A 95 -10.46 4.54 -16.81
N SER A 96 -10.79 3.30 -16.43
CA SER A 96 -10.82 2.89 -15.01
C SER A 96 -9.42 2.86 -14.38
N SER A 97 -8.42 2.42 -15.13
CA SER A 97 -7.02 2.44 -14.68
C SER A 97 -6.54 3.89 -14.48
N ALA A 98 -6.74 4.75 -15.46
CA ALA A 98 -6.39 6.17 -15.38
C ALA A 98 -7.11 6.86 -14.21
N PHE A 99 -8.42 6.61 -14.06
CA PHE A 99 -9.21 7.14 -12.95
C PHE A 99 -8.61 6.71 -11.60
N GLY A 100 -8.35 5.41 -11.40
CA GLY A 100 -7.75 4.89 -10.17
C GLY A 100 -6.40 5.55 -9.86
N PHE A 101 -5.55 5.71 -10.87
CA PHE A 101 -4.25 6.37 -10.72
C PHE A 101 -4.37 7.84 -10.32
N TYR A 102 -5.11 8.64 -11.09
CA TYR A 102 -5.23 10.08 -10.81
C TYR A 102 -5.96 10.36 -9.50
N CYS A 103 -6.99 9.58 -9.17
CA CYS A 103 -7.68 9.72 -7.89
C CYS A 103 -6.77 9.33 -6.71
N ALA A 104 -5.91 8.33 -6.87
CA ALA A 104 -4.92 7.97 -5.85
C ALA A 104 -3.91 9.10 -5.61
N VAL A 105 -3.39 9.72 -6.68
CA VAL A 105 -2.49 10.88 -6.58
C VAL A 105 -3.19 12.04 -5.89
N PHE A 106 -4.39 12.39 -6.35
CA PHE A 106 -5.17 13.49 -5.78
C PHE A 106 -5.49 13.26 -4.30
N ALA A 107 -5.96 12.06 -3.96
CA ALA A 107 -6.28 11.72 -2.57
C ALA A 107 -5.02 11.71 -1.67
N GLY A 108 -3.89 11.22 -2.17
CA GLY A 108 -2.62 11.27 -1.45
C GLY A 108 -2.14 12.71 -1.19
N LEU A 109 -2.24 13.58 -2.19
CA LEU A 109 -1.91 15.01 -2.04
C LEU A 109 -2.88 15.70 -1.07
N LEU A 110 -4.17 15.46 -1.22
CA LEU A 110 -5.19 16.03 -0.33
C LEU A 110 -4.94 15.59 1.12
N PHE A 111 -4.68 14.31 1.33
CA PHE A 111 -4.38 13.75 2.65
C PHE A 111 -3.12 14.39 3.26
N SER A 112 -2.05 14.52 2.48
CA SER A 112 -0.81 15.17 2.90
C SER A 112 -1.03 16.64 3.30
N ILE A 113 -1.79 17.41 2.50
CA ILE A 113 -2.09 18.81 2.79
C ILE A 113 -2.96 18.93 4.04
N VAL A 114 -4.05 18.18 4.12
CA VAL A 114 -4.98 18.22 5.27
C VAL A 114 -4.25 17.84 6.55
N TYR A 115 -3.45 16.75 6.51
CA TYR A 115 -2.65 16.35 7.67
C TYR A 115 -1.67 17.47 8.08
N THR A 116 -0.92 18.05 7.14
CA THR A 116 0.06 19.09 7.45
C THR A 116 -0.57 20.33 8.09
N LEU A 117 -1.76 20.71 7.64
CA LEU A 117 -2.50 21.83 8.21
C LEU A 117 -3.08 21.54 9.60
N LEU A 118 -3.53 20.30 9.82
CA LEU A 118 -4.23 19.88 11.03
C LEU A 118 -3.40 18.98 11.94
N GLN A 119 -2.07 18.85 11.71
CA GLN A 119 -1.23 17.89 12.44
C GLN A 119 -1.33 18.03 13.96
N ASN A 120 -1.22 19.24 14.50
CA ASN A 120 -1.24 19.46 15.94
C ASN A 120 -2.59 19.08 16.60
N PRO A 121 -3.75 19.59 16.15
CA PRO A 121 -5.03 19.19 16.73
C PRO A 121 -5.32 17.71 16.52
N LEU A 122 -4.93 17.14 15.38
CA LEU A 122 -5.16 15.75 15.06
C LEU A 122 -4.33 14.81 15.97
N LEU A 123 -3.04 15.11 16.16
CA LEU A 123 -2.18 14.31 17.01
C LEU A 123 -2.58 14.42 18.49
N ARG A 124 -3.03 15.60 18.94
CA ARG A 124 -3.59 15.74 20.30
C ARG A 124 -4.87 14.92 20.48
N LEU A 125 -5.74 14.89 19.48
CA LEU A 125 -6.94 14.04 19.49
C LEU A 125 -6.59 12.54 19.57
N LEU A 126 -5.50 12.13 18.91
CA LEU A 126 -4.98 10.75 18.96
C LEU A 126 -4.25 10.42 20.27
N GLY A 127 -4.09 11.39 21.17
CA GLY A 127 -3.49 11.18 22.49
C GLY A 127 -2.02 11.57 22.61
N ALA A 128 -1.47 12.35 21.68
CA ALA A 128 -0.11 12.86 21.79
C ALA A 128 0.02 13.84 22.97
N THR A 129 1.00 13.59 23.85
CA THR A 129 1.37 14.46 24.97
C THR A 129 2.43 15.47 24.53
N GLU A 130 2.71 16.47 25.36
CA GLU A 130 3.77 17.45 25.09
C GLU A 130 5.15 16.76 24.87
N GLU A 131 5.40 15.66 25.57
CA GLU A 131 6.64 14.88 25.46
C GLU A 131 6.73 14.11 24.15
N THR A 132 5.63 13.51 23.68
CA THR A 132 5.61 12.67 22.49
C THR A 132 5.33 13.45 21.20
N MET A 133 4.79 14.67 21.30
CA MET A 133 4.37 15.49 20.16
C MET A 133 5.49 15.70 19.16
N GLY A 134 6.67 16.12 19.63
CA GLY A 134 7.82 16.40 18.75
C GLY A 134 8.26 15.19 17.94
N ALA A 135 8.39 14.03 18.59
CA ALA A 135 8.77 12.78 17.95
C ALA A 135 7.69 12.31 16.96
N THR A 136 6.40 12.41 17.34
CA THR A 136 5.27 12.02 16.49
C THR A 136 5.17 12.89 15.24
N VAL A 137 5.32 14.22 15.38
CA VAL A 137 5.35 15.15 14.23
C VAL A 137 6.52 14.83 13.31
N GLY A 138 7.71 14.59 13.87
CA GLY A 138 8.90 14.22 13.10
C GLY A 138 8.70 12.94 12.28
N TYR A 139 8.21 11.88 12.91
CA TYR A 139 7.90 10.60 12.25
C TYR A 139 6.81 10.75 11.19
N ALA A 140 5.68 11.36 11.53
CA ALA A 140 4.54 11.51 10.64
C ALA A 140 4.81 12.50 9.48
N ARG A 141 5.77 13.41 9.62
CA ARG A 141 6.21 14.26 8.52
C ARG A 141 6.77 13.43 7.36
N TRP A 142 7.58 12.43 7.65
CA TRP A 142 8.14 11.55 6.63
C TRP A 142 7.14 10.52 6.13
N THR A 143 6.39 9.88 7.03
CA THR A 143 5.47 8.79 6.68
C THR A 143 4.15 9.28 6.11
N VAL A 144 3.64 10.43 6.57
CA VAL A 144 2.34 10.97 6.16
C VAL A 144 2.50 12.13 5.18
N THR A 145 3.24 13.20 5.54
CA THR A 145 3.32 14.37 4.67
C THR A 145 4.02 14.05 3.33
N PHE A 146 5.16 13.38 3.36
CA PHE A 146 5.89 13.01 2.14
C PHE A 146 5.55 11.60 1.66
N GLY A 147 5.17 10.71 2.57
CA GLY A 147 4.90 9.31 2.29
C GLY A 147 3.51 8.99 1.77
N ALA A 148 2.50 9.87 1.94
CA ALA A 148 1.11 9.56 1.57
C ALA A 148 0.95 9.21 0.09
N VAL A 149 1.47 10.04 -0.81
CA VAL A 149 1.34 9.82 -2.26
C VAL A 149 2.01 8.53 -2.70
N PRO A 150 3.31 8.27 -2.43
CA PRO A 150 3.95 7.04 -2.86
C PRO A 150 3.34 5.80 -2.18
N ALA A 151 2.91 5.87 -0.91
CA ALA A 151 2.30 4.75 -0.22
C ALA A 151 0.95 4.36 -0.84
N ILE A 152 0.08 5.34 -1.10
CA ILE A 152 -1.22 5.10 -1.74
C ILE A 152 -1.04 4.60 -3.16
N LEU A 153 -0.16 5.23 -3.95
CA LEU A 153 0.12 4.82 -5.33
C LEU A 153 0.66 3.39 -5.40
N ASN A 154 1.60 3.02 -4.55
CA ASN A 154 2.17 1.67 -4.54
C ASN A 154 1.06 0.60 -4.42
N VAL A 155 0.15 0.77 -3.48
CA VAL A 155 -0.93 -0.19 -3.25
C VAL A 155 -1.97 -0.17 -4.37
N VAL A 156 -2.40 1.03 -4.81
CA VAL A 156 -3.37 1.16 -5.92
C VAL A 156 -2.81 0.55 -7.21
N MET A 157 -1.56 0.84 -7.55
CA MET A 157 -0.91 0.25 -8.73
C MET A 157 -0.83 -1.28 -8.64
N ALA A 158 -0.56 -1.83 -7.45
CA ALA A 158 -0.56 -3.28 -7.27
C ALA A 158 -1.96 -3.89 -7.51
N TYR A 159 -3.05 -3.21 -7.13
CA TYR A 159 -4.41 -3.63 -7.47
C TYR A 159 -4.69 -3.59 -8.98
N LEU A 160 -4.28 -2.51 -9.65
CA LEU A 160 -4.50 -2.36 -11.09
C LEU A 160 -3.73 -3.43 -11.89
N VAL A 161 -2.47 -3.68 -11.55
CA VAL A 161 -1.64 -4.72 -12.19
C VAL A 161 -2.22 -6.13 -11.95
N ARG A 162 -2.73 -6.40 -10.74
CA ARG A 162 -3.43 -7.67 -10.46
C ARG A 162 -4.70 -7.83 -11.27
N ALA A 163 -5.45 -6.74 -11.48
CA ALA A 163 -6.69 -6.76 -12.28
C ALA A 163 -6.45 -7.17 -13.75
N GLU A 164 -5.26 -6.88 -14.28
CA GLU A 164 -4.83 -7.32 -15.62
C GLU A 164 -4.37 -8.79 -15.67
N GLY A 165 -4.42 -9.52 -14.57
CA GLY A 165 -3.95 -10.91 -14.49
C GLY A 165 -2.45 -11.05 -14.19
N ALA A 166 -1.72 -9.95 -14.03
CA ALA A 166 -0.28 -9.94 -13.77
C ALA A 166 0.07 -10.00 -12.27
N SER A 167 -0.63 -10.86 -11.51
CA SER A 167 -0.46 -10.98 -10.04
C SER A 167 0.98 -11.29 -9.62
N MET A 168 1.73 -12.05 -10.44
CA MET A 168 3.13 -12.36 -10.17
C MET A 168 4.00 -11.09 -10.15
N HIS A 169 3.84 -10.20 -11.13
CA HIS A 169 4.61 -8.94 -11.21
C HIS A 169 4.29 -8.01 -10.04
N ALA A 170 3.01 -7.86 -9.71
CA ALA A 170 2.61 -7.09 -8.54
C ALA A 170 3.17 -7.66 -7.22
N SER A 171 3.21 -8.98 -7.09
CA SER A 171 3.75 -9.66 -5.91
C SER A 171 5.26 -9.54 -5.80
N ILE A 172 6.00 -9.66 -6.90
CA ILE A 172 7.46 -9.43 -6.94
C ILE A 172 7.77 -8.00 -6.51
N GLY A 173 7.05 -7.00 -7.06
CA GLY A 173 7.23 -5.60 -6.66
C GLY A 173 7.00 -5.37 -5.17
N THR A 174 5.91 -5.89 -4.62
CA THR A 174 5.60 -5.78 -3.19
C THR A 174 6.67 -6.47 -2.32
N MET A 175 7.06 -7.70 -2.65
CA MET A 175 8.06 -8.45 -1.89
C MET A 175 9.43 -7.78 -1.94
N SER A 176 9.86 -7.28 -3.11
CA SER A 176 11.13 -6.56 -3.26
C SER A 176 11.18 -5.32 -2.36
N GLY A 177 10.07 -4.57 -2.28
CA GLY A 177 9.95 -3.43 -1.38
C GLY A 177 10.09 -3.83 0.10
N CYS A 178 9.42 -4.90 0.53
CA CYS A 178 9.54 -5.42 1.90
C CYS A 178 10.97 -5.87 2.23
N PHE A 179 11.62 -6.58 1.32
CA PHE A 179 13.02 -7.01 1.50
C PHE A 179 13.98 -5.84 1.61
N LEU A 180 13.85 -4.85 0.73
CA LEU A 180 14.68 -3.66 0.77
C LEU A 180 14.52 -2.91 2.10
N ASN A 181 13.28 -2.81 2.58
CA ASN A 181 12.98 -2.14 3.84
C ASN A 181 13.64 -2.86 5.03
N ILE A 182 13.48 -4.18 5.14
CA ILE A 182 14.13 -4.99 6.19
C ILE A 182 15.67 -4.80 6.17
N LEU A 183 16.28 -4.77 4.98
CA LEU A 183 17.73 -4.54 4.85
C LEU A 183 18.14 -3.14 5.31
N LEU A 184 17.32 -2.12 5.01
CA LEU A 184 17.56 -0.75 5.46
C LEU A 184 17.41 -0.63 6.98
N ASP A 185 16.40 -1.25 7.57
CA ASP A 185 16.17 -1.26 9.02
C ASP A 185 17.34 -1.91 9.76
N LEU A 186 17.83 -3.06 9.25
CA LEU A 186 19.03 -3.71 9.79
C LEU A 186 20.29 -2.81 9.68
N SER A 187 20.44 -2.11 8.56
CA SER A 187 21.56 -1.20 8.35
C SER A 187 21.50 -0.01 9.32
N LEU A 188 20.32 0.57 9.55
CA LEU A 188 20.11 1.70 10.43
C LEU A 188 20.31 1.36 11.90
N ILE A 189 20.01 0.13 12.32
CA ILE A 189 20.29 -0.32 13.71
C ILE A 189 21.78 -0.46 13.99
N HIS A 190 22.59 -0.77 12.96
CA HIS A 190 24.03 -0.89 13.13
C HIS A 190 24.79 0.45 13.09
N ILE A 191 24.15 1.53 12.67
CA ILE A 191 24.71 2.89 12.64
C ILE A 191 24.27 3.67 13.88
#